data_bb1c9a6bcb30b83c36d78d4842130cb2
#
_entry.id   bb1c9a6bcb30b83c36d78d4842130cb2
#
_cell.length_a   1.000
_cell.length_b   1.000
_cell.length_c   1.000
_cell.angle_alpha   90.00
_cell.angle_beta   90.00
_cell.angle_gamma   90.00
#
_symmetry.space_group_name_H-M   'P 1'
#
loop_
_entity.id
_entity.type
_entity.pdbx_description
1 polymer ?
#
loop_
_entity_poly.entity_id
_entity_poly.type
_entity_poly.pdbx_seq_one_letter_code
_entity_poly.pdbx_strand_id
1 'polypeptide(L)'
;GGEAEQIVPMPENGENVHDAVYSPDGQFLYFVEKMTPPHASTVYVDANHKNFAIRRKSLETGEIKTVVGGFGGAMTPSMSPDGSKMAFVRRVKDQTMLFTYDFATRAQIPVFDGLDRDGQADFLGQGTYYPRFSWFPDGKAIAIWAGGKIMRVDMDSGRANEIPFSLTARHRLIEPARFTQDLDPDTLRVKAISRLALSPDEQMLAFSALGRIWRQDISNNTPEHLSTTEASQSEPAFSPDGRTIAFIEWDDVLGGTLKVKSDNGKVSTLFKSTGIVREPSFSPDGSVIMFQIASGDDCLGGHLADPGIYWIPAEGGKATPLGVVGGNPRFSPDGE
;
A
#
# COMPACT_ATOMS: atom_id res chain seq x y z
N GLY A 1 18.96 31.46 29.21
CA GLY A 1 18.42 31.06 27.92
C GLY A 1 19.08 31.88 26.83
N GLY A 2 19.58 31.22 25.79
CA GLY A 2 20.05 31.88 24.58
C GLY A 2 18.95 32.06 23.56
N GLU A 3 19.22 32.81 22.49
CA GLU A 3 18.34 32.86 21.33
C GLU A 3 18.32 31.51 20.61
N ALA A 4 17.18 31.18 20.02
CA ALA A 4 17.05 29.96 19.22
C ALA A 4 17.83 30.08 17.91
N GLU A 5 18.72 29.18 17.60
CA GLU A 5 19.45 29.11 16.35
C GLU A 5 18.87 28.05 15.43
N GLN A 6 18.67 28.43 14.16
CA GLN A 6 18.21 27.49 13.14
C GLN A 6 19.40 26.63 12.64
N ILE A 7 19.44 25.36 13.09
CA ILE A 7 20.54 24.46 12.73
C ILE A 7 20.39 23.92 11.30
N VAL A 8 19.17 23.60 10.87
CA VAL A 8 18.87 23.15 9.50
C VAL A 8 17.94 24.18 8.86
N PRO A 9 18.35 24.82 7.75
CA PRO A 9 17.47 25.72 7.02
C PRO A 9 16.30 24.96 6.43
N MET A 10 15.15 25.62 6.32
CA MET A 10 14.03 25.04 5.57
C MET A 10 14.46 24.88 4.10
N PRO A 11 14.22 23.71 3.50
CA PRO A 11 14.52 23.51 2.08
C PRO A 11 13.82 24.54 1.19
N GLU A 12 14.41 24.89 0.05
CA GLU A 12 13.86 25.88 -0.89
C GLU A 12 12.45 25.51 -1.40
N ASN A 13 12.14 24.21 -1.46
CA ASN A 13 10.82 23.70 -1.82
C ASN A 13 9.76 23.88 -0.72
N GLY A 14 10.12 24.45 0.45
CA GLY A 14 9.21 24.66 1.58
C GLY A 14 8.73 23.39 2.29
N GLU A 15 9.35 22.25 2.00
CA GLU A 15 8.96 20.96 2.58
C GLU A 15 9.51 20.76 4.01
N ASN A 16 8.82 19.94 4.78
CA ASN A 16 9.11 19.76 6.20
C ASN A 16 10.40 18.96 6.46
N VAL A 17 11.14 19.44 7.45
CA VAL A 17 12.25 18.75 8.10
C VAL A 17 11.81 18.40 9.52
N HIS A 18 11.95 17.13 9.91
CA HIS A 18 11.48 16.65 11.21
C HIS A 18 12.33 15.49 11.76
N ASP A 19 11.97 14.97 12.94
CA ASP A 19 12.61 13.82 13.60
C ASP A 19 14.14 13.92 13.74
N ALA A 20 14.62 15.08 14.20
CA ALA A 20 16.04 15.30 14.38
C ALA A 20 16.59 14.51 15.57
N VAL A 21 17.79 13.92 15.38
CA VAL A 21 18.55 13.19 16.42
C VAL A 21 20.05 13.43 16.23
N TYR A 22 20.78 13.67 17.32
CA TYR A 22 22.23 13.80 17.29
C TYR A 22 22.90 12.41 17.24
N SER A 23 24.08 12.34 16.59
CA SER A 23 24.98 11.23 16.81
C SER A 23 25.49 11.23 18.26
N PRO A 24 25.82 10.05 18.85
CA PRO A 24 26.30 9.98 20.23
C PRO A 24 27.56 10.78 20.50
N ASP A 25 28.42 10.96 19.49
CA ASP A 25 29.64 11.77 19.54
C ASP A 25 29.40 13.28 19.37
N GLY A 26 28.14 13.68 19.07
CA GLY A 26 27.77 15.06 18.88
C GLY A 26 28.28 15.72 17.58
N GLN A 27 28.89 14.96 16.66
CA GLN A 27 29.46 15.54 15.43
C GLN A 27 28.44 15.74 14.32
N PHE A 28 27.34 15.00 14.36
CA PHE A 28 26.34 14.98 13.31
C PHE A 28 24.92 15.15 13.86
N LEU A 29 24.09 15.81 13.06
CA LEU A 29 22.64 15.86 13.23
C LEU A 29 21.99 15.04 12.11
N TYR A 30 21.23 14.02 12.48
CA TYR A 30 20.39 13.24 11.56
C TYR A 30 18.97 13.80 11.63
N PHE A 31 18.29 13.87 10.50
CA PHE A 31 16.92 14.36 10.40
C PHE A 31 16.21 13.77 9.18
N VAL A 32 14.91 13.79 9.20
CA VAL A 32 14.09 13.39 8.06
C VAL A 32 13.76 14.61 7.22
N GLU A 33 13.92 14.48 5.90
CA GLU A 33 13.53 15.50 4.92
C GLU A 33 12.50 14.88 3.97
N LYS A 34 11.41 15.61 3.70
CA LYS A 34 10.44 15.25 2.69
C LYS A 34 11.03 15.53 1.31
N MET A 35 11.05 14.51 0.46
CA MET A 35 11.70 14.53 -0.86
C MET A 35 10.70 14.75 -2.00
N THR A 36 9.40 14.66 -1.73
CA THR A 36 8.35 14.81 -2.73
C THR A 36 8.18 16.30 -3.06
N PRO A 37 8.11 16.70 -4.35
CA PRO A 37 7.91 18.09 -4.71
C PRO A 37 6.58 18.66 -4.17
N PRO A 38 6.54 19.95 -3.78
CA PRO A 38 5.36 20.59 -3.19
C PRO A 38 4.13 20.63 -4.11
N HIS A 39 4.36 20.49 -5.41
CA HIS A 39 3.29 20.51 -6.44
C HIS A 39 2.67 19.14 -6.72
N ALA A 40 3.17 18.09 -6.13
CA ALA A 40 2.38 16.86 -6.01
C ALA A 40 1.23 17.17 -5.04
N SER A 41 0.27 17.99 -5.47
CA SER A 41 -0.96 18.27 -4.73
C SER A 41 -1.74 16.98 -4.67
N THR A 42 -1.47 16.19 -3.68
CA THR A 42 -1.96 14.85 -3.72
C THR A 42 -2.77 14.65 -2.47
N VAL A 43 -4.01 14.48 -2.71
CA VAL A 43 -4.94 13.90 -1.74
C VAL A 43 -4.46 12.49 -1.36
N TYR A 44 -3.61 11.89 -2.21
CA TYR A 44 -3.02 10.56 -1.99
C TYR A 44 -1.53 10.57 -2.33
N VAL A 45 -0.71 10.18 -1.38
CA VAL A 45 0.74 9.97 -1.56
C VAL A 45 0.99 8.47 -1.51
N ASP A 46 1.66 7.96 -2.55
CA ASP A 46 2.14 6.56 -2.54
C ASP A 46 3.18 6.37 -1.44
N ALA A 47 2.81 5.66 -0.38
CA ALA A 47 3.71 5.39 0.75
C ALA A 47 4.94 4.55 0.35
N ASN A 48 4.89 3.86 -0.78
CA ASN A 48 6.03 3.11 -1.32
C ASN A 48 6.97 3.98 -2.17
N HIS A 49 6.59 5.23 -2.47
CA HIS A 49 7.45 6.14 -3.22
C HIS A 49 8.61 6.66 -2.35
N LYS A 50 9.48 7.47 -2.95
CA LYS A 50 10.67 8.08 -2.30
C LYS A 50 10.30 9.36 -1.53
N ASN A 51 9.30 9.27 -0.65
CA ASN A 51 8.70 10.44 0.00
C ASN A 51 9.62 11.09 1.03
N PHE A 52 10.39 10.28 1.76
CA PHE A 52 11.21 10.72 2.87
C PHE A 52 12.61 10.14 2.79
N ALA A 53 13.60 10.91 3.22
CA ALA A 53 14.96 10.46 3.36
C ALA A 53 15.54 10.90 4.70
N ILE A 54 16.38 10.08 5.31
CA ILE A 54 17.19 10.48 6.46
C ILE A 54 18.44 11.15 5.93
N ARG A 55 18.60 12.40 6.29
CA ARG A 55 19.74 13.26 5.98
C ARG A 55 20.67 13.35 7.19
N ARG A 56 21.92 13.63 6.94
CA ARG A 56 22.93 13.91 7.97
C ARG A 56 23.59 15.24 7.69
N LYS A 57 23.60 16.14 8.67
CA LYS A 57 24.39 17.37 8.65
C LYS A 57 25.62 17.20 9.52
N SER A 58 26.80 17.52 8.99
CA SER A 58 28.01 17.73 9.78
C SER A 58 27.90 19.04 10.53
N LEU A 59 28.08 19.04 11.84
CA LEU A 59 28.02 20.26 12.66
C LEU A 59 29.30 21.07 12.54
N GLU A 60 30.40 20.44 12.14
CA GLU A 60 31.67 21.11 11.89
C GLU A 60 31.67 21.83 10.53
N THR A 61 31.31 21.15 9.45
CA THR A 61 31.44 21.65 8.08
C THR A 61 30.14 22.24 7.52
N GLY A 62 28.99 21.96 8.12
CA GLY A 62 27.67 22.30 7.61
C GLY A 62 27.19 21.43 6.45
N GLU A 63 28.00 20.49 5.96
CA GLU A 63 27.67 19.65 4.81
C GLU A 63 26.47 18.72 5.11
N ILE A 64 25.51 18.66 4.18
CA ILE A 64 24.31 17.78 4.28
C ILE A 64 24.40 16.67 3.23
N LYS A 65 24.25 15.43 3.68
CA LYS A 65 24.22 14.22 2.81
C LYS A 65 23.03 13.34 3.12
N THR A 66 22.50 12.67 2.09
CA THR A 66 21.53 11.57 2.28
C THR A 66 22.24 10.34 2.83
N VAL A 67 21.70 9.77 3.90
CA VAL A 67 22.21 8.53 4.52
C VAL A 67 21.33 7.35 4.13
N VAL A 68 20.03 7.50 4.30
CA VAL A 68 19.03 6.47 3.93
C VAL A 68 17.91 7.14 3.17
N GLY A 69 17.52 6.54 2.06
CA GLY A 69 16.42 6.99 1.22
C GLY A 69 15.96 5.86 0.29
N GLY A 70 15.17 6.19 -0.71
CA GLY A 70 14.66 5.24 -1.70
C GLY A 70 13.21 4.90 -1.49
N PHE A 71 12.74 3.84 -2.16
CA PHE A 71 11.36 3.40 -2.12
C PHE A 71 10.92 3.03 -0.70
N GLY A 72 9.68 3.38 -0.36
CA GLY A 72 9.11 3.21 0.97
C GLY A 72 9.56 4.26 1.99
N GLY A 73 10.38 5.22 1.57
CA GLY A 73 10.90 6.28 2.45
C GLY A 73 11.87 5.79 3.53
N ALA A 74 12.26 6.70 4.41
CA ALA A 74 12.97 6.38 5.63
C ALA A 74 12.62 7.44 6.68
N MET A 75 12.13 7.03 7.85
CA MET A 75 11.55 7.91 8.87
C MET A 75 12.00 7.52 10.27
N THR A 76 11.79 8.44 11.21
CA THR A 76 11.95 8.23 12.65
C THR A 76 13.32 7.60 13.00
N PRO A 77 14.45 8.26 12.65
CA PRO A 77 15.78 7.74 12.97
C PRO A 77 16.02 7.67 14.47
N SER A 78 16.67 6.61 14.94
CA SER A 78 17.10 6.47 16.31
C SER A 78 18.50 5.82 16.35
N MET A 79 19.45 6.50 16.98
CA MET A 79 20.83 6.05 17.04
C MET A 79 21.02 5.00 18.12
N SER A 80 21.79 3.95 17.81
CA SER A 80 22.24 3.01 18.84
C SER A 80 23.15 3.73 19.86
N PRO A 81 23.19 3.27 21.12
CA PRO A 81 23.99 3.93 22.16
C PRO A 81 25.48 4.06 21.83
N ASP A 82 26.02 3.11 21.08
CA ASP A 82 27.43 3.08 20.63
C ASP A 82 27.66 3.84 19.30
N GLY A 83 26.59 4.32 18.66
CA GLY A 83 26.65 5.04 17.38
C GLY A 83 26.94 4.17 16.16
N SER A 84 27.07 2.84 16.32
CA SER A 84 27.41 1.94 15.21
C SER A 84 26.25 1.68 14.26
N LYS A 85 25.01 1.80 14.75
CA LYS A 85 23.79 1.54 14.00
C LYS A 85 22.78 2.67 14.15
N MET A 86 21.89 2.78 13.19
CA MET A 86 20.70 3.62 13.25
C MET A 86 19.48 2.76 12.94
N ALA A 87 18.49 2.77 13.81
CA ALA A 87 17.20 2.18 13.53
C ALA A 87 16.29 3.22 12.84
N PHE A 88 15.43 2.78 11.94
CA PHE A 88 14.49 3.62 11.22
C PHE A 88 13.28 2.82 10.74
N VAL A 89 12.21 3.52 10.39
CA VAL A 89 10.98 2.92 9.87
C VAL A 89 10.90 3.14 8.37
N ARG A 90 10.41 2.12 7.65
CA ARG A 90 10.20 2.13 6.19
C ARG A 90 8.95 1.36 5.81
N ARG A 91 8.25 1.82 4.77
CA ARG A 91 7.19 1.05 4.12
C ARG A 91 7.78 0.04 3.15
N VAL A 92 7.29 -1.19 3.22
CA VAL A 92 7.60 -2.25 2.26
C VAL A 92 6.28 -2.85 1.81
N LYS A 93 5.82 -2.50 0.62
CA LYS A 93 4.49 -2.85 0.11
C LYS A 93 3.39 -2.34 1.06
N ASP A 94 2.57 -3.23 1.58
CA ASP A 94 1.48 -2.98 2.54
C ASP A 94 1.96 -2.87 4.00
N GLN A 95 3.21 -3.24 4.30
CA GLN A 95 3.72 -3.32 5.65
C GLN A 95 4.66 -2.16 6.01
N THR A 96 4.53 -1.66 7.22
CA THR A 96 5.50 -0.77 7.86
C THR A 96 6.48 -1.62 8.65
N MET A 97 7.78 -1.44 8.41
CA MET A 97 8.82 -2.29 8.99
C MET A 97 9.89 -1.48 9.70
N LEU A 98 10.44 -2.05 10.77
CA LEU A 98 11.63 -1.57 11.43
C LEU A 98 12.88 -2.10 10.73
N PHE A 99 13.80 -1.18 10.41
CA PHE A 99 15.09 -1.48 9.79
C PHE A 99 16.24 -1.02 10.68
N THR A 100 17.41 -1.59 10.47
CA THR A 100 18.68 -1.02 10.90
C THR A 100 19.53 -0.59 9.71
N TYR A 101 20.27 0.49 9.89
CA TYR A 101 21.36 0.92 9.03
C TYR A 101 22.67 0.76 9.81
N ASP A 102 23.59 -0.03 9.29
CA ASP A 102 24.94 -0.22 9.84
C ASP A 102 25.91 0.78 9.21
N PHE A 103 26.55 1.63 10.00
CA PHE A 103 27.40 2.71 9.49
C PHE A 103 28.72 2.23 8.90
N ALA A 104 29.23 1.06 9.32
CA ALA A 104 30.47 0.53 8.80
C ALA A 104 30.28 -0.13 7.44
N THR A 105 29.21 -0.92 7.29
CA THR A 105 28.93 -1.69 6.06
C THR A 105 27.97 -0.98 5.12
N ARG A 106 27.22 0.01 5.61
CA ARG A 106 26.10 0.69 4.95
C ARG A 106 24.94 -0.24 4.61
N ALA A 107 24.88 -1.40 5.22
CA ALA A 107 23.80 -2.35 5.05
C ALA A 107 22.51 -1.82 5.70
N GLN A 108 21.38 -2.05 5.01
CA GLN A 108 20.03 -1.79 5.51
C GLN A 108 19.36 -3.15 5.71
N ILE A 109 19.08 -3.50 6.95
CA ILE A 109 18.62 -4.84 7.32
C ILE A 109 17.21 -4.71 7.93
N PRO A 110 16.18 -5.41 7.39
CA PRO A 110 14.89 -5.49 8.04
C PRO A 110 14.99 -6.27 9.34
N VAL A 111 14.32 -5.79 10.38
CA VAL A 111 14.38 -6.38 11.72
C VAL A 111 13.03 -6.88 12.18
N PHE A 112 11.96 -6.08 12.00
CA PHE A 112 10.64 -6.42 12.52
C PHE A 112 9.54 -5.86 11.60
N ASP A 113 8.55 -6.69 11.28
CA ASP A 113 7.44 -6.41 10.35
C ASP A 113 6.08 -6.24 11.03
N GLY A 114 6.03 -6.35 12.37
CA GLY A 114 4.79 -6.23 13.15
C GLY A 114 4.43 -4.81 13.56
N LEU A 115 4.89 -3.77 12.84
CA LEU A 115 4.53 -2.39 13.11
C LEU A 115 3.13 -2.07 12.56
N ASP A 116 2.44 -1.11 13.21
CA ASP A 116 1.23 -0.54 12.67
C ASP A 116 1.54 0.32 11.43
N ARG A 117 0.51 0.59 10.63
CA ARG A 117 0.64 1.40 9.42
C ARG A 117 1.20 2.78 9.74
N ASP A 118 2.25 3.19 9.01
CA ASP A 118 2.79 4.55 9.07
C ASP A 118 1.87 5.58 8.38
N GLY A 119 2.04 6.84 8.72
CA GLY A 119 1.22 7.94 8.21
C GLY A 119 1.74 8.60 6.93
N GLN A 120 2.62 7.97 6.16
CA GLN A 120 3.20 8.58 4.95
C GLN A 120 2.16 8.96 3.90
N ALA A 121 1.08 8.19 3.79
CA ALA A 121 0.00 8.43 2.84
C ALA A 121 -1.07 9.38 3.38
N ASP A 122 -0.96 9.83 4.62
CA ASP A 122 -1.97 10.66 5.26
C ASP A 122 -1.76 12.13 4.87
N PHE A 123 -2.78 12.74 4.28
CA PHE A 123 -2.76 14.14 3.83
C PHE A 123 -2.46 15.15 4.95
N LEU A 124 -2.89 14.85 6.16
CA LEU A 124 -2.73 15.71 7.32
C LEU A 124 -1.54 15.32 8.21
N GLY A 125 -0.67 14.45 7.74
CA GLY A 125 0.53 14.03 8.46
C GLY A 125 1.44 15.19 8.82
N GLN A 126 1.09 15.93 9.85
CA GLN A 126 1.94 16.95 10.43
C GLN A 126 2.72 16.34 11.59
N GLY A 127 3.99 16.08 11.37
CA GLY A 127 4.87 15.60 12.42
C GLY A 127 5.43 14.21 12.16
N THR A 128 5.54 13.42 13.22
CA THR A 128 6.08 12.08 13.14
C THR A 128 5.14 11.13 12.41
N TYR A 129 5.58 10.60 11.29
CA TYR A 129 4.82 9.62 10.51
C TYR A 129 4.76 8.24 11.15
N TYR A 130 5.59 7.99 12.16
CA TYR A 130 5.54 6.86 13.07
C TYR A 130 5.96 7.30 14.48
N PRO A 131 5.39 6.76 15.58
CA PRO A 131 5.80 7.10 16.95
C PRO A 131 7.28 6.87 17.18
N ARG A 132 7.92 7.78 17.92
CA ARG A 132 9.33 7.63 18.30
C ARG A 132 9.54 6.41 19.16
N PHE A 133 10.69 5.80 19.03
CA PHE A 133 11.13 4.63 19.79
C PHE A 133 12.54 4.85 20.33
N SER A 134 12.96 3.99 21.23
CA SER A 134 14.23 4.14 21.92
C SER A 134 14.97 2.81 22.05
N TRP A 135 16.26 2.86 21.87
CA TRP A 135 17.13 1.76 22.18
C TRP A 135 17.21 1.49 23.68
N PHE A 136 17.33 0.23 24.05
CA PHE A 136 17.82 -0.12 25.39
C PHE A 136 19.29 0.25 25.52
N PRO A 137 19.77 0.59 26.75
CA PRO A 137 21.15 1.04 26.96
C PRO A 137 22.24 0.08 26.52
N ASP A 138 21.91 -1.21 26.45
CA ASP A 138 22.83 -2.28 26.02
C ASP A 138 22.93 -2.38 24.47
N GLY A 139 22.18 -1.59 23.75
CA GLY A 139 22.16 -1.59 22.28
C GLY A 139 21.58 -2.84 21.61
N LYS A 140 21.00 -3.78 22.38
CA LYS A 140 20.53 -5.07 21.87
C LYS A 140 19.05 -5.10 21.51
N ALA A 141 18.28 -4.16 22.00
CA ALA A 141 16.84 -4.11 21.74
C ALA A 141 16.33 -2.67 21.63
N ILE A 142 15.13 -2.55 21.10
CA ILE A 142 14.37 -1.30 20.99
C ILE A 142 13.03 -1.46 21.71
N ALA A 143 12.62 -0.43 22.45
CA ALA A 143 11.25 -0.27 22.92
C ALA A 143 10.48 0.55 21.88
N ILE A 144 9.42 -0.05 21.30
CA ILE A 144 8.63 0.54 20.22
C ILE A 144 7.16 0.24 20.43
N TRP A 145 6.29 1.19 20.01
CA TRP A 145 4.87 0.95 19.95
C TRP A 145 4.51 0.12 18.73
N ALA A 146 3.73 -0.95 18.91
CA ALA A 146 3.19 -1.77 17.84
C ALA A 146 1.93 -2.53 18.31
N GLY A 147 0.89 -2.57 17.50
CA GLY A 147 -0.36 -3.28 17.79
C GLY A 147 -1.08 -2.78 19.06
N GLY A 148 -1.02 -1.48 19.35
CA GLY A 148 -1.60 -0.90 20.57
C GLY A 148 -0.82 -1.23 21.86
N LYS A 149 0.40 -1.76 21.76
CA LYS A 149 1.23 -2.22 22.86
C LYS A 149 2.62 -1.60 22.82
N ILE A 150 3.33 -1.64 23.93
CA ILE A 150 4.76 -1.34 23.97
C ILE A 150 5.50 -2.67 23.80
N MET A 151 6.30 -2.77 22.75
CA MET A 151 7.06 -3.98 22.42
C MET A 151 8.54 -3.77 22.68
N ARG A 152 9.21 -4.79 23.21
CA ARG A 152 10.65 -4.92 23.21
C ARG A 152 11.04 -5.79 22.01
N VAL A 153 11.69 -5.19 21.01
CA VAL A 153 12.16 -5.88 19.81
C VAL A 153 13.66 -6.12 19.93
N ASP A 154 14.08 -7.36 19.87
CA ASP A 154 15.49 -7.76 19.82
C ASP A 154 16.05 -7.48 18.42
N MET A 155 17.15 -6.73 18.33
CA MET A 155 17.65 -6.19 17.08
C MET A 155 18.45 -7.16 16.22
N ASP A 156 18.86 -8.28 16.78
CA ASP A 156 19.58 -9.32 16.04
C ASP A 156 18.62 -10.40 15.52
N SER A 157 17.62 -10.78 16.31
CA SER A 157 16.68 -11.85 15.95
C SER A 157 15.33 -11.36 15.41
N GLY A 158 14.99 -10.06 15.59
CA GLY A 158 13.67 -9.51 15.28
C GLY A 158 12.56 -9.99 16.21
N ARG A 159 12.86 -10.77 17.22
CA ARG A 159 11.85 -11.29 18.16
C ARG A 159 11.29 -10.17 19.02
N ALA A 160 9.97 -10.03 19.01
CA ALA A 160 9.24 -9.03 19.78
C ALA A 160 8.54 -9.65 21.00
N ASN A 161 8.62 -8.97 22.15
CA ASN A 161 7.92 -9.34 23.37
C ASN A 161 7.21 -8.10 23.92
N GLU A 162 6.00 -8.26 24.44
CA GLU A 162 5.25 -7.18 25.07
C GLU A 162 5.94 -6.72 26.37
N ILE A 163 6.02 -5.40 26.56
CA ILE A 163 6.31 -4.77 27.84
C ILE A 163 4.97 -4.42 28.47
N PRO A 164 4.50 -5.20 29.45
CA PRO A 164 3.17 -4.97 30.00
C PRO A 164 3.12 -3.67 30.81
N PHE A 165 2.04 -2.92 30.66
CA PHE A 165 1.73 -1.77 31.50
C PHE A 165 0.24 -1.71 31.83
N SER A 166 -0.10 -1.06 32.91
CA SER A 166 -1.49 -0.76 33.27
C SER A 166 -1.63 0.71 33.61
N LEU A 167 -2.73 1.30 33.20
CA LEU A 167 -3.07 2.68 33.48
C LEU A 167 -4.52 2.77 33.98
N THR A 168 -4.70 3.44 35.13
CA THR A 168 -6.04 3.80 35.61
C THR A 168 -6.25 5.28 35.38
N ALA A 169 -7.25 5.63 34.58
CA ALA A 169 -7.60 7.02 34.31
C ALA A 169 -9.08 7.27 34.66
N ARG A 170 -9.39 8.49 35.15
CA ARG A 170 -10.76 8.96 35.33
C ARG A 170 -11.04 10.03 34.30
N HIS A 171 -12.00 9.78 33.45
CA HIS A 171 -12.45 10.74 32.45
C HIS A 171 -13.87 11.16 32.72
N ARG A 172 -14.14 12.46 32.61
CA ARG A 172 -15.51 12.96 32.54
C ARG A 172 -15.98 12.82 31.11
N LEU A 173 -16.86 11.86 30.86
CA LEU A 173 -17.51 11.72 29.58
C LEU A 173 -18.67 12.71 29.50
N ILE A 174 -18.68 13.50 28.45
CA ILE A 174 -19.82 14.34 28.09
C ILE A 174 -20.62 13.51 27.09
N GLU A 175 -21.91 13.35 27.35
CA GLU A 175 -22.80 12.69 26.41
C GLU A 175 -22.82 13.50 25.09
N PRO A 176 -22.30 12.96 23.98
CA PRO A 176 -22.26 13.71 22.74
C PRO A 176 -23.67 13.80 22.13
N ALA A 177 -23.97 14.94 21.53
CA ALA A 177 -25.18 15.10 20.74
C ALA A 177 -25.07 14.27 19.43
N ARG A 178 -25.21 12.97 19.58
CA ARG A 178 -25.18 12.01 18.43
C ARG A 178 -26.53 11.37 18.28
N PHE A 179 -26.98 11.21 17.05
CA PHE A 179 -28.09 10.30 16.76
C PHE A 179 -27.58 8.86 16.79
N THR A 180 -28.45 7.97 17.22
CA THR A 180 -28.15 6.54 17.27
C THR A 180 -27.99 6.03 15.84
N GLN A 181 -26.88 5.35 15.59
CA GLN A 181 -26.62 4.65 14.34
C GLN A 181 -26.55 3.16 14.63
N ASP A 182 -27.29 2.38 13.88
CA ASP A 182 -27.15 0.93 13.90
C ASP A 182 -25.83 0.57 13.18
N LEU A 183 -24.89 -0.01 13.94
CA LEU A 183 -23.57 -0.39 13.44
C LEU A 183 -23.51 -1.84 12.93
N ASP A 184 -24.53 -2.64 13.25
CA ASP A 184 -24.62 -4.05 12.87
C ASP A 184 -26.03 -4.38 12.36
N PRO A 185 -26.46 -3.77 11.25
CA PRO A 185 -27.79 -4.04 10.70
C PRO A 185 -27.88 -5.43 10.10
N ASP A 186 -29.03 -6.10 10.28
CA ASP A 186 -29.31 -7.41 9.68
C ASP A 186 -29.15 -7.43 8.14
N THR A 187 -29.30 -6.29 7.50
CA THR A 187 -29.18 -6.13 6.05
C THR A 187 -28.34 -4.93 5.69
N LEU A 188 -27.42 -5.11 4.75
CA LEU A 188 -26.61 -4.03 4.20
C LEU A 188 -27.16 -3.54 2.85
N ARG A 189 -27.66 -2.30 2.81
CA ARG A 189 -28.06 -1.68 1.54
C ARG A 189 -26.83 -1.27 0.75
N VAL A 190 -26.64 -1.87 -0.43
CA VAL A 190 -25.59 -1.47 -1.38
C VAL A 190 -25.86 -0.04 -1.86
N LYS A 191 -24.89 0.85 -1.66
CA LYS A 191 -24.98 2.27 -2.09
C LYS A 191 -24.30 2.52 -3.43
N ALA A 192 -23.37 1.64 -3.83
CA ALA A 192 -22.63 1.78 -5.08
C ALA A 192 -22.50 0.42 -5.76
N ILE A 193 -22.81 0.42 -7.04
CA ILE A 193 -22.53 -0.69 -7.96
C ILE A 193 -21.52 -0.14 -8.96
N SER A 194 -20.50 -0.90 -9.27
CA SER A 194 -19.45 -0.51 -10.21
C SER A 194 -19.17 -1.60 -11.23
N ARG A 195 -18.52 -1.22 -12.33
CA ARG A 195 -18.05 -2.18 -13.33
C ARG A 195 -19.15 -3.12 -13.84
N LEU A 196 -20.19 -2.53 -14.36
CA LEU A 196 -21.32 -3.26 -14.95
C LEU A 196 -20.93 -3.86 -16.30
N ALA A 197 -21.27 -5.13 -16.52
CA ALA A 197 -21.21 -5.82 -17.80
C ALA A 197 -22.57 -6.45 -18.12
N LEU A 198 -22.99 -6.34 -19.39
CA LEU A 198 -24.18 -6.96 -19.93
C LEU A 198 -23.77 -8.18 -20.77
N SER A 199 -24.49 -9.28 -20.66
CA SER A 199 -24.28 -10.43 -21.52
C SER A 199 -24.67 -10.11 -22.98
N PRO A 200 -24.08 -10.78 -23.99
CA PRO A 200 -24.38 -10.53 -25.41
C PRO A 200 -25.83 -10.77 -25.80
N ASP A 201 -26.53 -11.64 -25.10
CA ASP A 201 -27.97 -11.91 -25.29
C ASP A 201 -28.90 -10.96 -24.52
N GLU A 202 -28.31 -9.99 -23.80
CA GLU A 202 -29.00 -8.99 -22.98
C GLU A 202 -29.84 -9.57 -21.83
N GLN A 203 -29.61 -10.83 -21.43
CA GLN A 203 -30.38 -11.49 -20.38
C GLN A 203 -29.74 -11.43 -19.00
N MET A 204 -28.41 -11.28 -18.94
CA MET A 204 -27.65 -11.34 -17.68
C MET A 204 -26.84 -10.06 -17.45
N LEU A 205 -26.84 -9.60 -16.20
CA LEU A 205 -25.93 -8.57 -15.72
C LEU A 205 -24.85 -9.20 -14.84
N ALA A 206 -23.61 -8.72 -14.97
CA ALA A 206 -22.56 -8.94 -14.00
C ALA A 206 -22.04 -7.59 -13.50
N PHE A 207 -21.84 -7.45 -12.20
CA PHE A 207 -21.40 -6.18 -11.60
C PHE A 207 -20.61 -6.39 -10.33
N SER A 208 -19.82 -5.38 -9.96
CA SER A 208 -19.04 -5.38 -8.74
C SER A 208 -19.76 -4.59 -7.64
N ALA A 209 -19.95 -5.22 -6.50
CA ALA A 209 -20.48 -4.61 -5.28
C ALA A 209 -19.94 -5.31 -4.04
N LEU A 210 -19.62 -4.54 -2.97
CA LEU A 210 -19.13 -5.07 -1.69
C LEU A 210 -17.91 -5.99 -1.82
N GLY A 211 -16.98 -5.66 -2.73
CA GLY A 211 -15.78 -6.47 -2.97
C GLY A 211 -16.04 -7.81 -3.66
N ARG A 212 -17.21 -8.02 -4.21
CA ARG A 212 -17.63 -9.26 -4.89
C ARG A 212 -18.17 -8.95 -6.27
N ILE A 213 -18.14 -9.95 -7.15
CA ILE A 213 -18.91 -9.93 -8.39
C ILE A 213 -20.23 -10.65 -8.18
N TRP A 214 -21.26 -9.99 -8.60
CA TRP A 214 -22.63 -10.47 -8.58
C TRP A 214 -23.08 -10.70 -10.02
N ARG A 215 -23.88 -11.73 -10.21
CA ARG A 215 -24.57 -12.05 -11.45
C ARG A 215 -26.06 -12.01 -11.21
N GLN A 216 -26.81 -11.42 -12.13
CA GLN A 216 -28.25 -11.27 -12.02
C GLN A 216 -28.90 -11.46 -13.38
N ASP A 217 -29.92 -12.29 -13.46
CA ASP A 217 -30.85 -12.34 -14.58
C ASP A 217 -31.70 -11.05 -14.59
N ILE A 218 -31.80 -10.39 -15.75
CA ILE A 218 -32.53 -9.11 -15.87
C ILE A 218 -34.03 -9.28 -15.58
N SER A 219 -34.60 -10.44 -15.89
CA SER A 219 -36.01 -10.77 -15.59
C SER A 219 -36.26 -11.09 -14.11
N ASN A 220 -35.22 -11.38 -13.36
CA ASN A 220 -35.27 -11.80 -11.97
C ASN A 220 -34.45 -10.85 -11.10
N ASN A 221 -35.01 -10.32 -10.03
CA ASN A 221 -34.33 -9.37 -9.14
C ASN A 221 -33.57 -10.06 -7.99
N THR A 222 -32.96 -11.23 -8.25
CA THR A 222 -32.20 -11.97 -7.25
C THR A 222 -30.76 -12.13 -7.69
N PRO A 223 -29.84 -11.25 -7.24
CA PRO A 223 -28.42 -11.34 -7.58
C PRO A 223 -27.77 -12.52 -6.83
N GLU A 224 -26.86 -13.20 -7.52
CA GLU A 224 -26.06 -14.30 -6.99
C GLU A 224 -24.56 -13.94 -7.03
N HIS A 225 -23.81 -14.45 -6.09
CA HIS A 225 -22.34 -14.35 -6.14
C HIS A 225 -21.79 -15.12 -7.34
N LEU A 226 -20.88 -14.49 -8.09
CA LEU A 226 -20.22 -15.17 -9.21
C LEU A 226 -19.36 -16.36 -8.72
N SER A 227 -18.71 -16.22 -7.57
CA SER A 227 -17.88 -17.28 -6.97
C SER A 227 -17.90 -17.21 -5.45
N THR A 228 -17.40 -18.26 -4.80
CA THR A 228 -17.39 -18.43 -3.33
C THR A 228 -16.05 -18.08 -2.68
N THR A 229 -15.11 -17.51 -3.42
CA THR A 229 -13.80 -17.09 -2.85
C THR A 229 -13.96 -15.94 -1.86
N GLU A 230 -13.07 -15.87 -0.86
CA GLU A 230 -13.00 -14.76 0.08
C GLU A 230 -12.21 -13.56 -0.47
N ALA A 231 -11.44 -13.74 -1.54
CA ALA A 231 -10.67 -12.66 -2.15
C ALA A 231 -11.57 -11.57 -2.76
N SER A 232 -11.08 -10.35 -2.80
CA SER A 232 -11.77 -9.23 -3.44
C SER A 232 -11.86 -9.44 -4.95
N GLN A 233 -13.06 -9.23 -5.53
CA GLN A 233 -13.33 -9.44 -6.94
C GLN A 233 -13.90 -8.19 -7.59
N SER A 234 -13.50 -7.95 -8.84
CA SER A 234 -13.94 -6.77 -9.60
C SER A 234 -13.87 -7.01 -11.11
N GLU A 235 -14.46 -6.06 -11.84
CA GLU A 235 -14.28 -5.86 -13.29
C GLU A 235 -14.71 -7.06 -14.15
N PRO A 236 -15.97 -7.51 -14.07
CA PRO A 236 -16.47 -8.58 -14.89
C PRO A 236 -16.56 -8.19 -16.37
N ALA A 237 -16.27 -9.12 -17.28
CA ALA A 237 -16.45 -9.01 -18.71
C ALA A 237 -16.99 -10.32 -19.29
N PHE A 238 -18.07 -10.28 -20.03
CA PHE A 238 -18.59 -11.46 -20.74
C PHE A 238 -17.79 -11.75 -22.00
N SER A 239 -17.64 -13.03 -22.31
CA SER A 239 -17.22 -13.50 -23.64
C SER A 239 -18.31 -13.21 -24.67
N PRO A 240 -17.96 -13.12 -25.98
CA PRO A 240 -18.94 -12.85 -27.03
C PRO A 240 -20.07 -13.89 -27.17
N ASP A 241 -19.83 -15.10 -26.73
CA ASP A 241 -20.85 -16.18 -26.68
C ASP A 241 -21.64 -16.21 -25.37
N GLY A 242 -21.33 -15.32 -24.42
CA GLY A 242 -22.00 -15.21 -23.12
C GLY A 242 -21.69 -16.33 -22.12
N ARG A 243 -20.88 -17.33 -22.49
CA ARG A 243 -20.65 -18.54 -21.68
C ARG A 243 -19.52 -18.42 -20.67
N THR A 244 -18.68 -17.41 -20.81
CA THR A 244 -17.54 -17.19 -19.93
C THR A 244 -17.55 -15.76 -19.40
N ILE A 245 -17.21 -15.59 -18.13
CA ILE A 245 -17.00 -14.28 -17.50
C ILE A 245 -15.54 -14.22 -17.08
N ALA A 246 -14.80 -13.27 -17.66
CA ALA A 246 -13.49 -12.87 -17.15
C ALA A 246 -13.65 -11.86 -16.00
N PHE A 247 -12.79 -11.92 -15.02
CA PHE A 247 -12.82 -11.02 -13.88
C PHE A 247 -11.46 -10.93 -13.21
N ILE A 248 -11.31 -9.89 -12.40
CA ILE A 248 -10.10 -9.67 -11.61
C ILE A 248 -10.35 -10.08 -10.16
N GLU A 249 -9.38 -10.80 -9.59
CA GLU A 249 -9.30 -11.09 -8.17
C GLU A 249 -8.07 -10.42 -7.60
N TRP A 250 -8.22 -9.80 -6.44
CA TRP A 250 -7.17 -9.06 -5.76
C TRP A 250 -6.84 -9.72 -4.42
N ASP A 251 -5.55 -9.83 -4.14
CA ASP A 251 -4.99 -10.24 -2.87
C ASP A 251 -3.88 -9.26 -2.47
N ASP A 252 -3.90 -8.79 -1.22
CA ASP A 252 -2.97 -7.74 -0.77
C ASP A 252 -1.50 -8.19 -0.75
N VAL A 253 -1.25 -9.49 -0.71
CA VAL A 253 0.10 -10.07 -0.71
C VAL A 253 0.52 -10.52 -2.11
N LEU A 254 -0.38 -11.19 -2.83
CA LEU A 254 -0.08 -11.82 -4.12
C LEU A 254 -0.31 -10.89 -5.31
N GLY A 255 -1.09 -9.81 -5.13
CA GLY A 255 -1.43 -8.86 -6.19
C GLY A 255 -2.65 -9.26 -7.00
N GLY A 256 -2.69 -8.78 -8.26
CA GLY A 256 -3.83 -8.97 -9.17
C GLY A 256 -3.79 -10.29 -9.92
N THR A 257 -4.94 -10.91 -10.08
CA THR A 257 -5.11 -12.17 -10.80
C THR A 257 -6.26 -12.04 -11.80
N LEU A 258 -6.00 -12.33 -13.09
CA LEU A 258 -7.04 -12.49 -14.11
C LEU A 258 -7.56 -13.92 -14.07
N LYS A 259 -8.86 -14.05 -13.84
CA LYS A 259 -9.57 -15.33 -13.81
C LYS A 259 -10.70 -15.35 -14.83
N VAL A 260 -11.11 -16.56 -15.20
CA VAL A 260 -12.31 -16.80 -15.99
C VAL A 260 -13.19 -17.82 -15.29
N LYS A 261 -14.51 -17.63 -15.37
CA LYS A 261 -15.51 -18.61 -14.95
C LYS A 261 -16.38 -18.98 -16.12
N SER A 262 -16.41 -20.26 -16.46
CA SER A 262 -17.27 -20.81 -17.50
C SER A 262 -18.67 -21.10 -16.96
N ASP A 263 -19.65 -21.27 -17.86
CA ASP A 263 -21.04 -21.62 -17.57
C ASP A 263 -21.20 -22.95 -16.79
N ASN A 264 -20.28 -23.89 -16.99
CA ASN A 264 -20.21 -25.14 -16.21
C ASN A 264 -19.72 -24.96 -14.76
N GLY A 265 -19.46 -23.72 -14.33
CA GLY A 265 -19.03 -23.38 -12.98
C GLY A 265 -17.51 -23.47 -12.74
N LYS A 266 -16.72 -23.95 -13.72
CA LYS A 266 -15.26 -24.04 -13.58
C LYS A 266 -14.63 -22.64 -13.54
N VAL A 267 -13.80 -22.39 -12.52
CA VAL A 267 -12.97 -21.18 -12.40
C VAL A 267 -11.53 -21.55 -12.73
N SER A 268 -10.91 -20.77 -13.61
CA SER A 268 -9.51 -20.95 -14.01
C SER A 268 -8.75 -19.64 -13.88
N THR A 269 -7.48 -19.72 -13.47
CA THR A 269 -6.57 -18.59 -13.43
C THR A 269 -5.82 -18.52 -14.76
N LEU A 270 -5.86 -17.36 -15.41
CA LEU A 270 -5.15 -17.13 -16.67
C LEU A 270 -3.81 -16.41 -16.44
N PHE A 271 -3.80 -15.41 -15.53
CA PHE A 271 -2.63 -14.57 -15.31
C PHE A 271 -2.52 -14.12 -13.86
N LYS A 272 -1.29 -13.91 -13.38
CA LYS A 272 -0.98 -13.36 -12.06
C LYS A 272 0.10 -12.29 -12.18
N SER A 273 -0.03 -11.23 -11.41
CA SER A 273 0.96 -10.16 -11.30
C SER A 273 0.99 -9.64 -9.87
N THR A 274 2.14 -9.18 -9.43
CA THR A 274 2.27 -8.40 -8.18
C THR A 274 1.70 -6.99 -8.32
N GLY A 275 1.41 -6.54 -9.56
CA GLY A 275 0.76 -5.26 -9.86
C GLY A 275 -0.75 -5.37 -9.94
N ILE A 276 -1.37 -4.21 -10.17
CA ILE A 276 -2.82 -4.08 -10.30
C ILE A 276 -3.24 -4.53 -11.71
N VAL A 277 -3.84 -5.70 -11.80
CA VAL A 277 -4.46 -6.19 -13.04
C VAL A 277 -5.88 -5.62 -13.15
N ARG A 278 -6.25 -5.09 -14.33
CA ARG A 278 -7.52 -4.39 -14.53
C ARG A 278 -8.11 -4.60 -15.93
N GLU A 279 -9.40 -4.29 -16.04
CA GLU A 279 -10.12 -3.99 -17.26
C GLU A 279 -10.02 -5.10 -18.33
N PRO A 280 -10.37 -6.35 -18.00
CA PRO A 280 -10.38 -7.43 -18.97
C PRO A 280 -11.40 -7.16 -20.07
N SER A 281 -11.05 -7.49 -21.32
CA SER A 281 -11.90 -7.33 -22.49
C SER A 281 -11.66 -8.46 -23.48
N PHE A 282 -12.71 -9.20 -23.84
CA PHE A 282 -12.60 -10.24 -24.86
C PHE A 282 -12.50 -9.65 -26.27
N SER A 283 -11.77 -10.35 -27.14
CA SER A 283 -11.85 -10.12 -28.58
C SER A 283 -13.23 -10.49 -29.13
N PRO A 284 -13.66 -9.95 -30.28
CA PRO A 284 -14.96 -10.27 -30.88
C PRO A 284 -15.18 -11.75 -31.19
N ASP A 285 -14.11 -12.48 -31.46
CA ASP A 285 -14.13 -13.94 -31.69
C ASP A 285 -14.01 -14.76 -30.39
N GLY A 286 -13.76 -14.08 -29.25
CA GLY A 286 -13.60 -14.73 -27.95
C GLY A 286 -12.28 -15.45 -27.72
N SER A 287 -11.34 -15.40 -28.68
CA SER A 287 -10.10 -16.19 -28.64
C SER A 287 -9.05 -15.63 -27.68
N VAL A 288 -9.08 -14.32 -27.44
CA VAL A 288 -8.12 -13.63 -26.56
C VAL A 288 -8.79 -12.69 -25.58
N ILE A 289 -8.09 -12.39 -24.51
CA ILE A 289 -8.51 -11.37 -23.52
C ILE A 289 -7.39 -10.33 -23.44
N MET A 290 -7.73 -9.06 -23.71
CA MET A 290 -6.90 -7.91 -23.36
C MET A 290 -7.14 -7.52 -21.91
N PHE A 291 -6.10 -7.02 -21.25
CA PHE A 291 -6.18 -6.47 -19.90
C PHE A 291 -5.05 -5.46 -19.67
N GLN A 292 -5.19 -4.67 -18.62
CA GLN A 292 -4.19 -3.71 -18.21
C GLN A 292 -3.43 -4.22 -16.97
N ILE A 293 -2.11 -3.99 -16.94
CA ILE A 293 -1.35 -3.90 -15.70
C ILE A 293 -1.14 -2.41 -15.42
N ALA A 294 -1.81 -1.89 -14.39
CA ALA A 294 -1.72 -0.49 -14.01
C ALA A 294 -0.36 -0.19 -13.35
N SER A 295 0.13 1.03 -13.58
CA SER A 295 1.32 1.53 -12.89
C SER A 295 0.95 2.03 -11.50
N GLY A 296 1.61 1.46 -10.48
CA GLY A 296 1.55 1.99 -9.14
C GLY A 296 0.24 1.74 -8.40
N ASP A 297 0.40 1.24 -7.22
CA ASP A 297 -0.58 1.32 -6.15
C ASP A 297 0.12 1.83 -4.91
N ASP A 298 -0.52 2.75 -4.21
CA ASP A 298 0.03 3.44 -3.06
C ASP A 298 0.37 2.50 -1.89
N CYS A 299 -0.24 1.32 -1.85
CA CYS A 299 -0.06 0.37 -0.77
C CYS A 299 0.91 -0.77 -1.10
N LEU A 300 1.00 -1.16 -2.36
CA LEU A 300 1.61 -2.43 -2.75
C LEU A 300 2.88 -2.31 -3.58
N GLY A 301 3.32 -1.09 -3.90
CA GLY A 301 4.50 -0.87 -4.74
C GLY A 301 4.30 -1.38 -6.17
N GLY A 302 3.11 -1.22 -6.72
CA GLY A 302 2.75 -1.61 -8.09
C GLY A 302 3.64 -1.01 -9.17
N HIS A 303 4.39 0.05 -8.82
CA HIS A 303 5.44 0.62 -9.66
C HIS A 303 6.62 -0.34 -9.96
N LEU A 304 6.69 -1.50 -9.28
CA LEU A 304 7.63 -2.57 -9.58
C LEU A 304 7.13 -3.52 -10.67
N ALA A 305 5.85 -3.45 -11.06
CA ALA A 305 5.29 -4.23 -12.15
C ALA A 305 5.55 -3.52 -13.49
N ASP A 306 5.66 -4.28 -14.57
CA ASP A 306 5.72 -3.72 -15.93
C ASP A 306 4.34 -3.20 -16.33
N PRO A 307 4.07 -1.89 -16.28
CA PRO A 307 2.76 -1.35 -16.62
C PRO A 307 2.53 -1.38 -18.13
N GLY A 308 1.28 -1.59 -18.54
CA GLY A 308 0.93 -1.60 -19.95
C GLY A 308 -0.34 -2.39 -20.25
N ILE A 309 -0.64 -2.47 -21.54
CA ILE A 309 -1.71 -3.32 -22.06
C ILE A 309 -1.11 -4.65 -22.51
N TYR A 310 -1.79 -5.70 -22.12
CA TYR A 310 -1.42 -7.09 -22.41
C TYR A 310 -2.58 -7.82 -23.06
N TRP A 311 -2.28 -8.88 -23.76
CA TRP A 311 -3.26 -9.86 -24.19
C TRP A 311 -2.81 -11.29 -23.84
N ILE A 312 -3.80 -12.17 -23.67
CA ILE A 312 -3.58 -13.58 -23.35
C ILE A 312 -4.64 -14.43 -24.06
N PRO A 313 -4.33 -15.64 -24.55
CA PRO A 313 -5.35 -16.55 -25.05
C PRO A 313 -6.43 -16.82 -23.99
N ALA A 314 -7.71 -16.84 -24.38
CA ALA A 314 -8.82 -17.05 -23.44
C ALA A 314 -8.79 -18.41 -22.75
N GLU A 315 -8.12 -19.39 -23.36
CA GLU A 315 -7.88 -20.73 -22.79
C GLU A 315 -6.67 -20.79 -21.84
N GLY A 316 -5.93 -19.69 -21.72
CA GLY A 316 -4.69 -19.57 -20.96
C GLY A 316 -3.44 -19.66 -21.81
N GLY A 317 -2.29 -19.38 -21.20
CA GLY A 317 -1.02 -19.37 -21.90
C GLY A 317 -0.12 -18.23 -21.45
N LYS A 318 0.76 -17.78 -22.33
CA LYS A 318 1.68 -16.68 -22.05
C LYS A 318 0.99 -15.33 -22.37
N ALA A 319 0.95 -14.44 -21.39
CA ALA A 319 0.55 -13.05 -21.62
C ALA A 319 1.64 -12.31 -22.44
N THR A 320 1.21 -11.53 -23.42
CA THR A 320 2.08 -10.79 -24.33
C THR A 320 1.79 -9.29 -24.19
N PRO A 321 2.83 -8.45 -23.94
CA PRO A 321 2.65 -7.01 -23.91
C PRO A 321 2.41 -6.44 -25.30
N LEU A 322 1.54 -5.44 -25.41
CA LEU A 322 1.33 -4.68 -26.66
C LEU A 322 2.34 -3.53 -26.84
N GLY A 323 3.21 -3.28 -25.85
CA GLY A 323 4.19 -2.20 -25.91
C GLY A 323 3.60 -0.80 -25.75
N VAL A 324 2.36 -0.68 -25.29
CA VAL A 324 1.67 0.59 -25.02
C VAL A 324 1.25 0.68 -23.56
N VAL A 325 1.31 1.89 -23.02
CA VAL A 325 0.82 2.23 -21.68
C VAL A 325 -0.51 2.97 -21.85
N GLY A 326 -1.53 2.55 -21.11
CA GLY A 326 -2.86 3.13 -21.17
C GLY A 326 -3.85 2.36 -20.31
N GLY A 327 -5.11 2.70 -20.37
CA GLY A 327 -6.18 2.03 -19.64
C GLY A 327 -7.40 1.79 -20.51
N ASN A 328 -8.31 0.98 -20.00
CA ASN A 328 -9.58 0.65 -20.58
C ASN A 328 -9.47 0.08 -22.03
N PRO A 329 -8.65 -0.99 -22.22
CA PRO A 329 -8.47 -1.55 -23.56
C PRO A 329 -9.77 -2.14 -24.10
N ARG A 330 -10.04 -1.89 -25.38
CA ARG A 330 -11.19 -2.43 -26.10
C ARG A 330 -10.78 -2.84 -27.50
N PHE A 331 -11.32 -3.94 -27.96
CA PHE A 331 -11.23 -4.30 -29.38
C PHE A 331 -12.20 -3.45 -30.21
N SER A 332 -11.80 -3.16 -31.43
CA SER A 332 -12.75 -2.70 -32.45
C SER A 332 -13.75 -3.83 -32.78
N PRO A 333 -14.93 -3.53 -33.34
CA PRO A 333 -15.92 -4.56 -33.67
C PRO A 333 -15.43 -5.61 -34.68
N ASP A 334 -14.48 -5.26 -35.53
CA ASP A 334 -13.82 -6.14 -36.50
C ASP A 334 -12.62 -6.90 -35.92
N GLY A 335 -12.20 -6.57 -34.70
CA GLY A 335 -11.12 -7.26 -34.01
C GLY A 335 -9.70 -6.83 -34.41
N GLU A 336 -9.55 -5.74 -35.19
CA GLU A 336 -8.23 -5.21 -35.63
C GLU A 336 -7.59 -4.20 -34.65
#